data_3d58bed2ab01f4fbe462800a58ef42dd
#
_entry.id   3d58bed2ab01f4fbe462800a58ef42dd
#
_cell.length_a   1.000
_cell.length_b   1.000
_cell.length_c   1.000
_cell.angle_alpha   90.00
_cell.angle_beta   90.00
_cell.angle_gamma   90.00
#
_symmetry.space_group_name_H-M   'P 1'
#
loop_
_entity.id
_entity.type
_entity.pdbx_description
1 polymer ?
#
loop_
_entity_poly.entity_id
_entity_poly.type
_entity_poly.pdbx_seq_one_letter_code
_entity_poly.pdbx_strand_id
1 'polypeptide(L)'
;MMRETKKLYALLIAGMMVVSLAGCQSTGNSSNSGNAQSEQSSKGSTNSSTKSVSSDNIPDFSGNMTVAVDNNNPDFTSKDLTTKSYESYSRLDSEGRCQVAEACVGKDIMPKGKRGAIGMVKPTGWHTAKYNNVDGKYLYNRCHLIAYQLTGENANNKNLITGTRSFNVDGMLPYEEMVGDYVRETGNHVLYRVTPVFDGDDLVAKGVQMEAMSVEDKGEDIKFNVFVYNVQDGVKIDYETGDSEADSSVQVITENSKASQKYHTNQNSSNN
;
A
#
# COMPACT_ATOMS: atom_id res chain seq x y z
N MET A 1 -6.66 43.17 13.80
CA MET A 1 -7.00 43.50 12.41
C MET A 1 -6.50 42.32 11.57
N MET A 2 -7.34 41.29 11.49
CA MET A 2 -7.04 40.02 10.85
C MET A 2 -7.42 40.11 9.39
N ARG A 3 -6.49 39.71 8.50
CA ARG A 3 -6.78 39.52 7.09
C ARG A 3 -6.75 38.03 6.77
N GLU A 4 -7.92 37.53 6.50
CA GLU A 4 -8.13 36.20 5.90
C GLU A 4 -7.59 36.18 4.48
N THR A 5 -6.73 35.23 4.16
CA THR A 5 -6.40 34.86 2.76
C THR A 5 -6.92 33.46 2.50
N LYS A 6 -8.11 33.38 1.97
CA LYS A 6 -8.66 32.17 1.37
C LYS A 6 -7.94 31.92 0.05
N LYS A 7 -7.18 30.83 -0.04
CA LYS A 7 -6.66 30.35 -1.31
C LYS A 7 -7.68 29.42 -1.96
N LEU A 8 -8.30 29.94 -3.02
CA LEU A 8 -9.12 29.19 -3.95
C LEU A 8 -8.22 28.25 -4.77
N TYR A 9 -8.46 26.95 -4.70
CA TYR A 9 -8.01 26.00 -5.73
C TYR A 9 -9.12 25.82 -6.75
N ALA A 10 -8.90 26.37 -7.94
CA ALA A 10 -9.81 26.23 -9.06
C ALA A 10 -9.61 24.88 -9.74
N LEU A 11 -10.67 24.09 -9.77
CA LEU A 11 -10.83 22.92 -10.61
C LEU A 11 -10.94 23.36 -12.08
N LEU A 12 -10.13 22.80 -12.96
CA LEU A 12 -10.31 22.84 -14.39
C LEU A 12 -10.51 21.38 -14.88
N ILE A 13 -11.77 20.97 -14.95
CA ILE A 13 -12.15 19.78 -15.71
C ILE A 13 -12.84 20.28 -16.96
N ALA A 14 -12.16 20.16 -18.11
CA ALA A 14 -12.76 20.39 -19.42
C ALA A 14 -13.35 19.07 -19.92
N GLY A 15 -14.66 18.99 -19.94
CA GLY A 15 -15.41 17.92 -20.57
C GLY A 15 -15.36 18.03 -22.08
N MET A 16 -15.17 16.93 -22.77
CA MET A 16 -15.50 16.78 -24.19
C MET A 16 -16.44 15.59 -24.35
N MET A 17 -17.72 15.91 -24.48
CA MET A 17 -18.72 14.99 -25.03
C MET A 17 -18.59 14.99 -26.54
N VAL A 18 -18.45 13.81 -27.13
CA VAL A 18 -18.77 13.61 -28.56
C VAL A 18 -19.83 12.52 -28.62
N VAL A 19 -21.02 12.95 -28.99
CA VAL A 19 -22.14 12.11 -29.38
C VAL A 19 -22.06 11.90 -30.90
N SER A 20 -22.10 10.67 -31.34
CA SER A 20 -22.50 10.36 -32.74
C SER A 20 -23.34 9.09 -32.76
N LEU A 21 -24.61 9.34 -33.01
CA LEU A 21 -25.59 8.36 -33.47
C LEU A 21 -25.44 8.17 -34.99
N ALA A 22 -25.52 6.94 -35.44
CA ALA A 22 -26.15 6.49 -36.66
C ALA A 22 -26.03 4.98 -36.72
N GLY A 23 -27.00 4.32 -36.76
CA GLY A 23 -28.03 3.54 -37.25
C GLY A 23 -27.76 2.96 -38.61
N CYS A 24 -27.95 1.62 -38.75
CA CYS A 24 -28.83 1.00 -39.73
C CYS A 24 -28.71 -0.52 -39.66
N GLN A 25 -29.86 -1.13 -39.65
CA GLN A 25 -30.14 -2.57 -39.82
C GLN A 25 -29.78 -3.06 -41.22
N SER A 26 -29.36 -4.31 -41.36
CA SER A 26 -29.88 -5.18 -42.42
C SER A 26 -29.55 -6.65 -42.13
N THR A 27 -30.57 -7.45 -42.33
CA THR A 27 -30.71 -8.90 -42.29
C THR A 27 -29.95 -9.61 -43.40
N GLY A 28 -29.48 -10.83 -43.15
CA GLY A 28 -29.02 -11.75 -44.21
C GLY A 28 -28.34 -13.01 -43.68
N ASN A 29 -29.00 -14.09 -43.86
CA ASN A 29 -28.77 -15.48 -43.47
C ASN A 29 -27.68 -16.17 -44.30
N SER A 30 -27.00 -17.16 -43.72
CA SER A 30 -26.61 -18.47 -44.28
C SER A 30 -25.12 -18.82 -44.31
N SER A 31 -24.85 -19.83 -43.51
CA SER A 31 -24.03 -21.06 -43.71
C SER A 31 -22.56 -21.02 -44.19
N ASN A 32 -21.76 -21.58 -43.32
CA ASN A 32 -20.84 -22.74 -43.48
C ASN A 32 -19.35 -22.52 -43.68
N SER A 33 -18.61 -23.29 -42.90
CA SER A 33 -17.29 -23.90 -43.11
C SER A 33 -16.01 -23.12 -42.72
N GLY A 34 -15.49 -23.50 -41.58
CA GLY A 34 -14.12 -23.95 -41.31
C GLY A 34 -12.93 -23.09 -41.73
N ASN A 35 -12.28 -22.45 -40.74
CA ASN A 35 -10.83 -22.60 -40.62
C ASN A 35 -10.33 -22.08 -39.26
N ALA A 36 -9.53 -22.87 -38.58
CA ALA A 36 -8.90 -22.50 -37.33
C ALA A 36 -7.76 -21.51 -37.60
N GLN A 37 -7.87 -20.32 -37.03
CA GLN A 37 -6.74 -19.41 -36.93
C GLN A 37 -6.64 -18.89 -35.50
N SER A 38 -5.51 -19.17 -34.88
CA SER A 38 -5.16 -18.81 -33.53
C SER A 38 -5.23 -17.30 -33.32
N GLU A 39 -6.23 -16.84 -32.58
CA GLU A 39 -6.26 -15.48 -32.08
C GLU A 39 -5.45 -15.42 -30.79
N GLN A 40 -4.38 -14.70 -30.85
CA GLN A 40 -3.56 -14.30 -29.73
C GLN A 40 -4.34 -13.27 -28.91
N SER A 41 -5.03 -13.74 -27.87
CA SER A 41 -5.76 -12.91 -26.94
C SER A 41 -4.77 -12.07 -26.12
N SER A 42 -4.67 -10.79 -26.42
CA SER A 42 -4.09 -9.81 -25.52
C SER A 42 -4.96 -9.77 -24.25
N LYS A 43 -4.46 -10.34 -23.16
CA LYS A 43 -5.07 -10.18 -21.84
C LYS A 43 -4.99 -8.71 -21.44
N GLY A 44 -6.09 -8.02 -21.62
CA GLY A 44 -6.33 -6.72 -21.01
C GLY A 44 -6.28 -6.87 -19.49
N SER A 45 -5.61 -5.96 -18.84
CA SER A 45 -5.59 -5.80 -17.39
C SER A 45 -7.04 -5.71 -16.89
N THR A 46 -7.57 -6.78 -16.34
CA THR A 46 -8.84 -6.77 -15.64
C THR A 46 -8.62 -6.13 -14.28
N ASN A 47 -9.14 -4.90 -14.11
CA ASN A 47 -9.33 -4.33 -12.78
C ASN A 47 -10.19 -5.30 -11.97
N SER A 48 -9.55 -6.00 -11.04
CA SER A 48 -10.25 -6.87 -10.12
C SER A 48 -11.06 -6.02 -9.15
N SER A 49 -12.39 -6.19 -9.14
CA SER A 49 -13.29 -5.55 -8.18
C SER A 49 -13.28 -6.25 -6.80
N THR A 50 -12.17 -6.87 -6.44
CA THR A 50 -12.03 -7.58 -5.16
C THR A 50 -11.79 -6.57 -4.05
N LYS A 51 -12.64 -6.57 -3.02
CA LYS A 51 -12.55 -5.64 -1.89
C LYS A 51 -11.37 -5.92 -0.97
N SER A 52 -10.95 -7.18 -0.90
CA SER A 52 -9.88 -7.65 -0.02
C SER A 52 -8.93 -8.55 -0.79
N VAL A 53 -7.65 -8.40 -0.53
CA VAL A 53 -6.60 -9.28 -1.07
C VAL A 53 -6.38 -10.45 -0.11
N SER A 54 -6.33 -11.65 -0.67
CA SER A 54 -6.02 -12.90 0.03
C SER A 54 -5.01 -13.70 -0.79
N SER A 55 -4.52 -14.83 -0.28
CA SER A 55 -3.63 -15.75 -1.01
C SER A 55 -4.16 -16.15 -2.38
N ASP A 56 -5.48 -16.29 -2.52
CA ASP A 56 -6.11 -16.76 -3.75
C ASP A 56 -6.22 -15.68 -4.85
N ASN A 57 -6.02 -14.41 -4.50
CA ASN A 57 -6.25 -13.29 -5.41
C ASN A 57 -5.20 -12.19 -5.33
N ILE A 58 -3.98 -12.52 -4.90
CA ILE A 58 -2.86 -11.57 -4.92
C ILE A 58 -2.69 -11.05 -6.36
N PRO A 59 -2.74 -9.73 -6.59
CA PRO A 59 -2.52 -9.19 -7.92
C PRO A 59 -1.13 -9.55 -8.46
N ASP A 60 -1.03 -9.83 -9.75
CA ASP A 60 0.26 -10.12 -10.39
C ASP A 60 1.19 -8.91 -10.28
N PHE A 61 2.43 -9.14 -9.84
CA PHE A 61 3.45 -8.09 -9.81
C PHE A 61 3.84 -7.70 -11.25
N SER A 62 3.69 -6.42 -11.58
CA SER A 62 3.98 -5.86 -12.91
C SER A 62 5.12 -4.83 -12.90
N GLY A 63 5.93 -4.84 -11.85
CA GLY A 63 7.04 -3.90 -11.65
C GLY A 63 6.73 -2.73 -10.73
N ASN A 64 5.47 -2.35 -10.53
CA ASN A 64 5.10 -1.27 -9.62
C ASN A 64 5.05 -1.76 -8.17
N MET A 65 5.56 -0.95 -7.24
CA MET A 65 5.53 -1.27 -5.80
C MET A 65 4.12 -1.42 -5.24
N THR A 66 3.13 -0.78 -5.87
CA THR A 66 1.77 -0.76 -5.39
C THR A 66 0.76 -0.93 -6.51
N VAL A 67 -0.39 -1.48 -6.18
CA VAL A 67 -1.55 -1.56 -7.07
C VAL A 67 -2.81 -1.21 -6.29
N ALA A 68 -3.73 -0.48 -6.93
CA ALA A 68 -5.02 -0.17 -6.32
C ALA A 68 -5.89 -1.42 -6.19
N VAL A 69 -6.54 -1.57 -5.04
CA VAL A 69 -7.52 -2.61 -4.73
C VAL A 69 -8.91 -1.97 -4.71
N ASP A 70 -9.91 -2.66 -5.23
CA ASP A 70 -11.31 -2.20 -5.30
C ASP A 70 -11.45 -0.74 -5.78
N ASN A 71 -10.79 -0.39 -6.88
CA ASN A 71 -10.75 0.98 -7.40
C ASN A 71 -10.32 2.03 -6.36
N ASN A 72 -9.39 1.66 -5.49
CA ASN A 72 -8.88 2.49 -4.40
C ASN A 72 -9.92 2.85 -3.32
N ASN A 73 -10.95 2.01 -3.16
CA ASN A 73 -11.96 2.18 -2.11
C ASN A 73 -11.65 1.27 -0.91
N PRO A 74 -11.43 1.80 0.28
CA PRO A 74 -11.26 1.01 1.50
C PRO A 74 -12.59 0.35 1.91
N ASP A 75 -12.51 -0.85 2.49
CA ASP A 75 -13.69 -1.58 2.96
C ASP A 75 -14.03 -1.18 4.40
N PHE A 76 -14.33 0.12 4.59
CA PHE A 76 -14.85 0.66 5.82
C PHE A 76 -16.32 1.05 5.65
N THR A 77 -17.11 0.75 6.67
CA THR A 77 -18.52 1.15 6.75
C THR A 77 -18.69 2.37 7.64
N SER A 78 -19.82 3.04 7.56
CA SER A 78 -20.14 4.15 8.45
C SER A 78 -20.15 3.77 9.95
N LYS A 79 -20.22 2.48 10.28
CA LYS A 79 -20.17 1.98 11.67
C LYS A 79 -18.73 1.89 12.20
N ASP A 80 -17.76 1.80 11.30
CA ASP A 80 -16.34 1.69 11.66
C ASP A 80 -15.75 3.09 11.94
N LEU A 81 -16.38 4.15 11.39
CA LEU A 81 -15.91 5.52 11.57
C LEU A 81 -16.13 5.98 13.01
N THR A 82 -15.04 6.34 13.67
CA THR A 82 -15.01 6.85 15.04
C THR A 82 -13.94 7.92 15.20
N THR A 83 -14.21 8.93 16.03
CA THR A 83 -13.22 9.92 16.44
C THR A 83 -12.54 9.58 17.77
N LYS A 84 -12.71 8.34 18.23
CA LYS A 84 -12.00 7.83 19.41
C LYS A 84 -10.76 7.08 18.92
N SER A 85 -9.59 7.61 19.21
CA SER A 85 -8.33 6.96 18.88
C SER A 85 -8.19 5.58 19.53
N TYR A 86 -7.70 4.62 18.77
CA TYR A 86 -7.37 3.28 19.25
C TYR A 86 -6.33 2.62 18.34
N GLU A 87 -5.75 1.55 18.83
CA GLU A 87 -4.96 0.59 18.05
C GLU A 87 -5.34 -0.83 18.42
N SER A 88 -5.32 -1.73 17.48
CA SER A 88 -5.67 -3.14 17.64
C SER A 88 -4.78 -4.02 16.78
N TYR A 89 -4.27 -5.08 17.36
CA TYR A 89 -3.39 -6.04 16.71
C TYR A 89 -3.95 -7.45 16.90
N SER A 90 -4.29 -8.09 15.80
CA SER A 90 -4.81 -9.47 15.83
C SER A 90 -3.79 -10.43 16.46
N ARG A 91 -4.25 -11.58 16.92
CA ARG A 91 -3.36 -12.64 17.39
C ARG A 91 -2.54 -13.15 16.23
N LEU A 92 -1.30 -13.56 16.51
CA LEU A 92 -0.51 -14.31 15.55
C LEU A 92 -1.25 -15.60 15.18
N ASP A 93 -1.06 -16.05 13.94
CA ASP A 93 -1.60 -17.36 13.51
C ASP A 93 -0.76 -18.53 14.05
N SER A 94 -1.05 -19.74 13.55
CA SER A 94 -0.36 -20.98 13.96
C SER A 94 1.11 -21.00 13.62
N GLU A 95 1.51 -20.35 12.54
CA GLU A 95 2.90 -20.18 12.07
C GLU A 95 3.63 -19.04 12.79
N GLY A 96 2.93 -18.28 13.66
CA GLY A 96 3.47 -17.13 14.38
C GLY A 96 3.52 -15.85 13.53
N ARG A 97 2.78 -15.79 12.42
CA ARG A 97 2.74 -14.65 11.48
C ARG A 97 1.77 -13.58 11.98
N CYS A 98 2.12 -12.31 11.73
CA CYS A 98 1.23 -11.19 11.99
C CYS A 98 -0.05 -11.30 11.14
N GLN A 99 -1.14 -10.85 11.73
CA GLN A 99 -2.44 -10.74 11.10
C GLN A 99 -2.84 -9.26 11.04
N VAL A 100 -4.12 -8.97 10.80
CA VAL A 100 -4.62 -7.59 10.68
C VAL A 100 -4.19 -6.71 11.85
N ALA A 101 -3.65 -5.54 11.51
CA ALA A 101 -3.43 -4.43 12.41
C ALA A 101 -4.32 -3.26 11.99
N GLU A 102 -5.02 -2.64 12.94
CA GLU A 102 -5.95 -1.54 12.68
C GLU A 102 -5.81 -0.46 13.75
N ALA A 103 -5.95 0.80 13.34
CA ALA A 103 -5.94 1.93 14.24
C ALA A 103 -6.91 3.02 13.76
N CYS A 104 -7.53 3.70 14.70
CA CYS A 104 -8.06 5.04 14.46
C CYS A 104 -6.98 6.02 14.93
N VAL A 105 -6.21 6.52 13.97
CA VAL A 105 -5.06 7.38 14.24
C VAL A 105 -5.55 8.78 14.56
N GLY A 106 -5.32 9.23 15.78
CA GLY A 106 -5.55 10.59 16.24
C GLY A 106 -4.28 11.16 16.87
N LYS A 107 -4.19 12.47 16.97
CA LYS A 107 -3.00 13.16 17.48
C LYS A 107 -2.62 12.78 18.91
N ASP A 108 -3.57 12.32 19.70
CA ASP A 108 -3.41 11.93 21.09
C ASP A 108 -2.58 10.64 21.28
N ILE A 109 -2.64 9.71 20.32
CA ILE A 109 -1.88 8.45 20.35
C ILE A 109 -0.57 8.50 19.56
N MET A 110 -0.31 9.57 18.81
CA MET A 110 0.98 9.75 18.12
C MET A 110 2.14 9.82 19.11
N PRO A 111 3.34 9.34 18.73
CA PRO A 111 4.49 9.29 19.64
C PRO A 111 4.94 10.68 20.06
N LYS A 112 5.23 10.83 21.37
CA LYS A 112 5.80 12.06 21.95
C LYS A 112 7.30 11.94 22.21
N GLY A 113 7.87 10.75 21.97
CA GLY A 113 9.26 10.43 22.27
C GLY A 113 9.99 9.83 21.08
N LYS A 114 11.28 9.56 21.26
CA LYS A 114 12.11 8.89 20.25
C LYS A 114 11.77 7.41 20.19
N ARG A 115 11.79 6.86 18.97
CA ARG A 115 11.65 5.43 18.71
C ARG A 115 12.71 4.62 19.48
N GLY A 116 12.28 3.57 20.14
CA GLY A 116 13.15 2.61 20.83
C GLY A 116 13.76 1.57 19.88
N ALA A 117 14.66 0.76 20.39
CA ALA A 117 15.21 -0.38 19.65
C ALA A 117 14.12 -1.45 19.43
N ILE A 118 14.16 -2.09 18.25
CA ILE A 118 13.26 -3.18 17.88
C ILE A 118 14.02 -4.46 17.45
N GLY A 119 15.35 -4.46 17.58
CA GLY A 119 16.22 -5.56 17.13
C GLY A 119 15.97 -6.90 17.81
N MET A 120 15.34 -6.90 19.00
CA MET A 120 14.98 -8.12 19.73
C MET A 120 13.80 -8.87 19.09
N VAL A 121 12.93 -8.20 18.34
CA VAL A 121 11.83 -8.86 17.63
C VAL A 121 12.38 -9.48 16.36
N LYS A 122 12.11 -10.75 16.16
CA LYS A 122 12.41 -11.49 14.93
C LYS A 122 11.10 -11.98 14.34
N PRO A 123 10.55 -11.28 13.35
CA PRO A 123 9.36 -11.74 12.64
C PRO A 123 9.62 -13.09 11.93
N THR A 124 8.58 -13.76 11.50
CA THR A 124 8.69 -14.99 10.71
C THR A 124 9.52 -14.76 9.45
N GLY A 125 10.30 -15.75 9.01
CA GLY A 125 11.18 -15.66 7.84
C GLY A 125 12.31 -14.63 7.97
N TRP A 126 12.68 -14.19 9.18
CA TRP A 126 13.74 -13.19 9.39
C TRP A 126 15.13 -13.75 9.14
N HIS A 127 15.82 -13.19 8.16
CA HIS A 127 17.23 -13.43 7.86
C HIS A 127 18.03 -12.11 7.84
N THR A 128 19.34 -12.20 8.04
CA THR A 128 20.24 -11.07 7.82
C THR A 128 20.92 -11.25 6.46
N ALA A 129 20.32 -10.70 5.43
CA ALA A 129 20.86 -10.72 4.07
C ALA A 129 21.35 -9.34 3.65
N LYS A 130 22.41 -9.28 2.82
CA LYS A 130 23.00 -8.03 2.35
C LYS A 130 23.24 -8.07 0.85
N TYR A 131 22.87 -6.98 0.18
CA TYR A 131 23.05 -6.77 -1.26
C TYR A 131 23.61 -5.36 -1.52
N ASN A 132 24.51 -5.21 -2.48
CA ASN A 132 25.15 -3.92 -2.78
C ASN A 132 24.20 -2.91 -3.43
N ASN A 133 23.17 -3.40 -4.12
CA ASN A 133 22.12 -2.61 -4.78
C ASN A 133 20.98 -2.19 -3.84
N VAL A 134 20.98 -2.64 -2.60
CA VAL A 134 19.97 -2.25 -1.60
C VAL A 134 20.47 -1.05 -0.80
N ASP A 135 19.63 -0.04 -0.62
CA ASP A 135 19.93 1.11 0.23
C ASP A 135 20.20 0.66 1.68
N GLY A 136 21.32 1.11 2.25
CA GLY A 136 21.81 0.63 3.55
C GLY A 136 22.32 -0.80 3.54
N LYS A 137 22.31 -1.49 2.39
CA LYS A 137 22.79 -2.86 2.11
C LYS A 137 22.01 -4.00 2.78
N TYR A 138 21.19 -3.75 3.78
CA TYR A 138 20.38 -4.77 4.43
C TYR A 138 19.05 -4.96 3.68
N LEU A 139 18.82 -6.18 3.17
CA LEU A 139 17.60 -6.53 2.45
C LEU A 139 16.37 -6.33 3.32
N TYR A 140 16.37 -6.93 4.50
CA TYR A 140 15.20 -6.97 5.36
C TYR A 140 15.21 -5.88 6.44
N ASN A 141 14.05 -5.28 6.61
CA ASN A 141 13.66 -4.42 7.70
C ASN A 141 12.61 -5.13 8.57
N ARG A 142 12.55 -4.78 9.85
CA ARG A 142 11.39 -5.05 10.69
C ARG A 142 10.36 -3.99 10.38
N CYS A 143 9.46 -4.32 9.44
CA CYS A 143 8.44 -3.39 8.98
C CYS A 143 7.28 -3.38 9.97
N HIS A 144 6.91 -2.20 10.45
CA HIS A 144 5.68 -2.04 11.19
C HIS A 144 4.47 -2.15 10.25
N LEU A 145 3.41 -2.83 10.65
CA LEU A 145 2.11 -2.76 9.98
C LEU A 145 1.48 -1.39 10.24
N ILE A 146 1.36 -1.00 11.50
CA ILE A 146 1.04 0.38 11.88
C ILE A 146 2.33 1.08 12.27
N ALA A 147 2.73 2.10 11.51
CA ALA A 147 3.99 2.79 11.69
C ALA A 147 4.13 3.42 13.08
N TYR A 148 5.35 3.38 13.64
CA TYR A 148 5.65 4.03 14.91
C TYR A 148 5.20 5.50 14.95
N GLN A 149 5.35 6.22 13.85
CA GLN A 149 4.97 7.64 13.76
C GLN A 149 3.47 7.88 13.90
N LEU A 150 2.62 6.84 13.76
CA LEU A 150 1.16 6.96 13.81
C LEU A 150 0.60 6.68 15.21
N THR A 151 1.13 5.67 15.92
CA THR A 151 0.58 5.26 17.23
C THR A 151 1.62 5.15 18.34
N GLY A 152 2.91 5.28 18.03
CA GLY A 152 3.97 5.11 19.02
C GLY A 152 4.26 3.65 19.42
N GLU A 153 3.53 2.67 18.85
CA GLU A 153 3.78 1.26 19.12
C GLU A 153 5.15 0.83 18.58
N ASN A 154 6.01 0.28 19.44
CA ASN A 154 7.42 0.10 19.08
C ASN A 154 7.81 -1.35 18.80
N ALA A 155 7.95 -2.18 19.82
CA ALA A 155 8.53 -3.53 19.72
C ALA A 155 7.47 -4.64 19.87
N ASN A 156 6.32 -4.44 19.27
CA ASN A 156 5.22 -5.38 19.30
C ASN A 156 5.40 -6.46 18.22
N ASN A 157 5.48 -7.73 18.65
CA ASN A 157 5.61 -8.87 17.73
C ASN A 157 4.38 -9.11 16.86
N LYS A 158 3.22 -8.49 17.15
CA LYS A 158 2.01 -8.54 16.33
C LYS A 158 1.94 -7.41 15.31
N ASN A 159 2.89 -6.50 15.34
CA ASN A 159 2.97 -5.33 14.48
C ASN A 159 4.22 -5.29 13.61
N LEU A 160 5.08 -6.30 13.67
CA LEU A 160 6.36 -6.33 12.95
C LEU A 160 6.43 -7.55 12.03
N ILE A 161 6.64 -7.30 10.74
CA ILE A 161 6.84 -8.34 9.72
C ILE A 161 8.23 -8.21 9.08
N THR A 162 8.69 -9.29 8.45
CA THR A 162 9.87 -9.29 7.59
C THR A 162 9.51 -8.67 6.25
N GLY A 163 10.03 -7.49 5.96
CA GLY A 163 9.83 -6.81 4.68
C GLY A 163 11.14 -6.30 4.11
N THR A 164 11.20 -6.15 2.80
CA THR A 164 12.37 -5.61 2.12
C THR A 164 12.56 -4.13 2.39
N ARG A 165 13.74 -3.61 2.03
CA ARG A 165 14.00 -2.18 2.12
C ARG A 165 13.06 -1.38 1.23
N SER A 166 12.88 -1.79 -0.03
CA SER A 166 11.97 -1.11 -0.97
C SER A 166 10.51 -1.20 -0.51
N PHE A 167 10.07 -2.36 -0.05
CA PHE A 167 8.73 -2.52 0.52
C PHE A 167 8.45 -1.53 1.64
N ASN A 168 9.41 -1.39 2.57
CA ASN A 168 9.26 -0.50 3.72
C ASN A 168 9.29 0.98 3.35
N VAL A 169 10.21 1.39 2.45
CA VAL A 169 10.51 2.82 2.19
C VAL A 169 9.83 3.34 0.94
N ASP A 170 9.83 2.54 -0.13
CA ASP A 170 9.25 2.97 -1.40
C ASP A 170 7.76 2.57 -1.51
N GLY A 171 7.36 1.50 -0.81
CA GLY A 171 6.01 0.98 -0.80
C GLY A 171 5.13 1.54 0.31
N MET A 172 5.43 1.22 1.57
CA MET A 172 4.56 1.56 2.71
C MET A 172 4.68 3.02 3.16
N LEU A 173 5.92 3.51 3.34
CA LEU A 173 6.19 4.82 3.95
C LEU A 173 5.41 5.99 3.32
N PRO A 174 5.24 6.11 1.99
CA PRO A 174 4.48 7.22 1.41
C PRO A 174 3.03 7.30 1.91
N TYR A 175 2.38 6.16 2.13
CA TYR A 175 1.02 6.09 2.66
C TYR A 175 0.97 6.39 4.16
N GLU A 176 1.96 5.92 4.91
CA GLU A 176 2.11 6.21 6.33
C GLU A 176 2.34 7.71 6.58
N GLU A 177 3.18 8.35 5.75
CA GLU A 177 3.43 9.79 5.81
C GLU A 177 2.16 10.58 5.48
N MET A 178 1.42 10.19 4.43
CA MET A 178 0.15 10.82 4.06
C MET A 178 -0.84 10.82 5.24
N VAL A 179 -1.02 9.68 5.91
CA VAL A 179 -1.87 9.57 7.10
C VAL A 179 -1.34 10.44 8.26
N GLY A 180 -0.03 10.33 8.53
CA GLY A 180 0.58 11.06 9.63
C GLY A 180 0.55 12.57 9.45
N ASP A 181 0.79 13.06 8.24
CA ASP A 181 0.75 14.50 7.93
C ASP A 181 -0.67 15.04 8.06
N TYR A 182 -1.67 14.35 7.50
CA TYR A 182 -3.07 14.75 7.66
C TYR A 182 -3.46 14.89 9.13
N VAL A 183 -3.16 13.89 9.97
CA VAL A 183 -3.50 13.94 11.40
C VAL A 183 -2.75 15.08 12.12
N ARG A 184 -1.48 15.33 11.77
CA ARG A 184 -0.69 16.41 12.38
C ARG A 184 -1.21 17.80 12.00
N GLU A 185 -1.59 17.98 10.74
CA GLU A 185 -2.01 19.28 10.19
C GLU A 185 -3.45 19.64 10.58
N THR A 186 -4.37 18.68 10.52
CA THR A 186 -5.79 18.92 10.75
C THR A 186 -6.22 18.71 12.21
N GLY A 187 -5.57 17.76 12.91
CA GLY A 187 -6.02 17.26 14.20
C GLY A 187 -7.18 16.27 14.10
N ASN A 188 -7.63 15.96 12.89
CA ASN A 188 -8.66 14.97 12.60
C ASN A 188 -8.13 13.55 12.69
N HIS A 189 -9.01 12.56 12.56
CA HIS A 189 -8.70 11.14 12.70
C HIS A 189 -8.68 10.45 11.35
N VAL A 190 -7.84 9.40 11.25
CA VAL A 190 -7.81 8.50 10.10
C VAL A 190 -7.99 7.07 10.60
N LEU A 191 -9.00 6.39 10.08
CA LEU A 191 -9.13 4.95 10.22
C LEU A 191 -8.14 4.30 9.24
N TYR A 192 -7.24 3.46 9.78
CA TYR A 192 -6.12 2.88 9.05
C TYR A 192 -5.98 1.39 9.38
N ARG A 193 -5.96 0.55 8.35
CA ARG A 193 -5.86 -0.91 8.48
C ARG A 193 -4.79 -1.46 7.55
N VAL A 194 -3.99 -2.37 8.07
CA VAL A 194 -2.96 -3.08 7.30
C VAL A 194 -3.12 -4.58 7.50
N THR A 195 -3.30 -5.29 6.38
CA THR A 195 -3.49 -6.74 6.36
C THR A 195 -2.33 -7.38 5.62
N PRO A 196 -1.43 -8.11 6.29
CA PRO A 196 -0.39 -8.88 5.60
C PRO A 196 -1.01 -10.08 4.90
N VAL A 197 -0.52 -10.38 3.70
CA VAL A 197 -1.01 -11.48 2.86
C VAL A 197 0.12 -12.48 2.65
N PHE A 198 -0.08 -13.69 3.18
CA PHE A 198 0.83 -14.82 3.04
C PHE A 198 0.22 -15.82 2.05
N ASP A 199 1.03 -16.54 1.32
CA ASP A 199 0.60 -17.62 0.44
C ASP A 199 0.88 -18.96 1.14
N GLY A 200 -0.16 -19.76 1.34
CA GLY A 200 -0.05 -21.02 2.07
C GLY A 200 0.70 -20.88 3.42
N ASP A 201 1.77 -21.65 3.57
CA ASP A 201 2.60 -21.69 4.79
C ASP A 201 3.82 -20.76 4.73
N ASP A 202 3.87 -19.83 3.76
CA ASP A 202 4.95 -18.85 3.63
C ASP A 202 5.21 -18.10 4.94
N LEU A 203 6.47 -17.96 5.32
CA LEU A 203 6.88 -17.23 6.53
C LEU A 203 7.07 -15.73 6.29
N VAL A 204 7.19 -15.32 5.03
CA VAL A 204 7.29 -13.91 4.59
C VAL A 204 6.06 -13.54 3.80
N ALA A 205 5.42 -12.43 4.12
CA ALA A 205 4.25 -11.96 3.39
C ALA A 205 4.61 -11.59 1.95
N LYS A 206 3.76 -11.95 0.98
CA LYS A 206 3.85 -11.47 -0.42
C LYS A 206 3.72 -9.95 -0.50
N GLY A 207 3.03 -9.36 0.45
CA GLY A 207 2.80 -7.94 0.58
C GLY A 207 1.78 -7.64 1.66
N VAL A 208 1.32 -6.41 1.69
CA VAL A 208 0.25 -5.96 2.59
C VAL A 208 -0.83 -5.23 1.81
N GLN A 209 -2.09 -5.41 2.18
CA GLN A 209 -3.15 -4.49 1.82
C GLN A 209 -3.17 -3.37 2.85
N MET A 210 -3.09 -2.12 2.39
CA MET A 210 -3.18 -0.92 3.21
C MET A 210 -4.45 -0.16 2.85
N GLU A 211 -5.26 0.15 3.85
CA GLU A 211 -6.52 0.87 3.70
C GLU A 211 -6.56 2.06 4.65
N ALA A 212 -7.05 3.19 4.17
CA ALA A 212 -7.26 4.36 5.01
C ALA A 212 -8.49 5.16 4.59
N MET A 213 -9.11 5.82 5.57
CA MET A 213 -10.18 6.78 5.37
C MET A 213 -10.14 7.83 6.47
N SER A 214 -10.10 9.12 6.11
CA SER A 214 -10.29 10.21 7.05
C SER A 214 -11.72 10.19 7.60
N VAL A 215 -11.86 10.40 8.90
CA VAL A 215 -13.10 10.12 9.62
C VAL A 215 -14.10 11.27 9.54
N GLU A 216 -13.67 12.49 9.89
CA GLU A 216 -14.54 13.65 10.02
C GLU A 216 -15.14 14.09 8.69
N ASP A 217 -14.37 14.01 7.62
CA ASP A 217 -14.76 14.35 6.24
C ASP A 217 -15.22 13.14 5.42
N LYS A 218 -15.24 11.94 6.03
CA LYS A 218 -15.70 10.67 5.41
C LYS A 218 -14.92 10.30 4.15
N GLY A 219 -13.61 10.54 4.17
CA GLY A 219 -12.70 10.16 3.10
C GLY A 219 -12.58 11.19 1.97
N GLU A 220 -12.92 12.47 2.21
CA GLU A 220 -12.69 13.52 1.21
C GLU A 220 -11.18 13.79 1.03
N ASP A 221 -10.43 13.87 2.13
CA ASP A 221 -9.00 14.19 2.10
C ASP A 221 -8.10 12.95 2.05
N ILE A 222 -8.39 11.92 2.86
CA ILE A 222 -7.66 10.65 2.87
C ILE A 222 -8.58 9.51 2.55
N LYS A 223 -8.29 8.84 1.43
CA LYS A 223 -8.99 7.63 1.03
C LYS A 223 -8.10 6.79 0.12
N PHE A 224 -7.72 5.60 0.56
CA PHE A 224 -7.02 4.65 -0.29
C PHE A 224 -7.25 3.20 0.13
N ASN A 225 -7.09 2.31 -0.84
CA ASN A 225 -7.03 0.87 -0.68
C ASN A 225 -6.04 0.34 -1.71
N VAL A 226 -4.86 -0.05 -1.25
CA VAL A 226 -3.74 -0.48 -2.10
C VAL A 226 -3.13 -1.76 -1.58
N PHE A 227 -2.61 -2.57 -2.50
CA PHE A 227 -1.72 -3.67 -2.16
C PHE A 227 -0.28 -3.24 -2.43
N VAL A 228 0.57 -3.39 -1.44
CA VAL A 228 2.01 -3.09 -1.50
C VAL A 228 2.77 -4.40 -1.58
N TYR A 229 3.58 -4.59 -2.63
CA TYR A 229 4.34 -5.81 -2.84
C TYR A 229 5.62 -5.85 -2.01
N ASN A 230 5.88 -6.98 -1.34
CA ASN A 230 7.11 -7.20 -0.59
C ASN A 230 8.22 -7.72 -1.52
N VAL A 231 8.76 -6.84 -2.33
CA VAL A 231 9.77 -7.12 -3.36
C VAL A 231 10.99 -6.21 -3.21
N GLN A 232 12.10 -6.57 -3.83
CA GLN A 232 13.31 -5.76 -3.89
C GLN A 232 13.92 -5.85 -5.28
N ASP A 233 14.26 -4.71 -5.88
CA ASP A 233 14.92 -4.67 -7.19
C ASP A 233 16.22 -5.50 -7.18
N GLY A 234 16.38 -6.35 -8.19
CA GLY A 234 17.56 -7.22 -8.35
C GLY A 234 17.69 -8.34 -7.32
N VAL A 235 16.64 -8.66 -6.55
CA VAL A 235 16.66 -9.72 -5.53
C VAL A 235 15.40 -10.57 -5.62
N LYS A 236 15.58 -11.88 -5.73
CA LYS A 236 14.51 -12.87 -5.61
C LYS A 236 14.41 -13.33 -4.17
N ILE A 237 13.19 -13.41 -3.67
CA ILE A 237 12.86 -13.83 -2.30
C ILE A 237 12.19 -15.19 -2.37
N ASP A 238 12.64 -16.10 -1.52
CA ASP A 238 11.90 -17.28 -1.15
C ASP A 238 10.97 -16.93 0.02
N TYR A 239 9.70 -16.78 -0.26
CA TYR A 239 8.72 -16.37 0.76
C TYR A 239 8.41 -17.48 1.77
N GLU A 240 8.61 -18.75 1.39
CA GLU A 240 8.43 -19.89 2.31
C GLU A 240 9.41 -19.81 3.48
N THR A 241 10.66 -19.45 3.22
CA THR A 241 11.74 -19.49 4.21
C THR A 241 12.23 -18.10 4.64
N GLY A 242 12.16 -17.12 3.76
CA GLY A 242 12.81 -15.82 3.89
C GLY A 242 14.24 -15.79 3.34
N ASP A 243 14.72 -16.88 2.72
CA ASP A 243 15.98 -16.88 2.01
C ASP A 243 15.89 -15.99 0.76
N SER A 244 17.04 -15.59 0.22
CA SER A 244 17.08 -14.68 -0.92
C SER A 244 18.34 -14.87 -1.74
N GLU A 245 18.24 -14.55 -3.04
CA GLU A 245 19.36 -14.59 -3.97
C GLU A 245 19.35 -13.37 -4.90
N ALA A 246 20.52 -13.00 -5.42
CA ALA A 246 20.58 -11.93 -6.41
C ALA A 246 19.96 -12.42 -7.73
N ASP A 247 19.01 -11.63 -8.27
CA ASP A 247 18.32 -11.95 -9.52
C ASP A 247 17.98 -10.67 -10.28
N SER A 248 18.73 -10.40 -11.34
CA SER A 248 18.54 -9.20 -12.18
C SER A 248 17.26 -9.22 -13.01
N SER A 249 16.53 -10.33 -13.05
CA SER A 249 15.22 -10.40 -13.70
C SER A 249 14.12 -9.76 -12.87
N VAL A 250 14.32 -9.64 -11.56
CA VAL A 250 13.38 -8.92 -10.67
C VAL A 250 13.62 -7.43 -10.83
N GLN A 251 12.70 -6.76 -11.52
CA GLN A 251 12.76 -5.32 -11.77
C GLN A 251 11.61 -4.60 -11.08
N VAL A 252 11.96 -3.58 -10.30
CA VAL A 252 11.00 -2.70 -9.64
C VAL A 252 11.01 -1.33 -10.32
N ILE A 253 9.84 -0.89 -10.78
CA ILE A 253 9.67 0.42 -11.40
C ILE A 253 9.61 1.48 -10.30
N THR A 254 10.66 2.28 -10.18
CA THR A 254 10.82 3.30 -9.13
C THR A 254 10.21 4.66 -9.49
N GLU A 255 9.21 4.72 -10.35
CA GLU A 255 8.57 6.01 -10.69
C GLU A 255 7.95 6.70 -9.46
N ASN A 256 7.55 5.93 -8.46
CA ASN A 256 7.09 6.47 -7.17
C ASN A 256 8.23 7.00 -6.28
N SER A 257 9.48 6.62 -6.52
CA SER A 257 10.63 7.16 -5.79
C SER A 257 10.87 8.64 -6.06
N LYS A 258 10.43 9.15 -7.23
CA LYS A 258 10.50 10.59 -7.54
C LYS A 258 9.48 11.42 -6.74
N ALA A 259 8.36 10.83 -6.33
CA ALA A 259 7.40 11.50 -5.46
C ALA A 259 7.97 11.62 -4.03
N SER A 260 8.58 10.58 -3.50
CA SER A 260 9.24 10.61 -2.18
C SER A 260 10.46 11.53 -2.17
N GLN A 261 11.29 11.55 -3.24
CA GLN A 261 12.39 12.49 -3.38
C GLN A 261 11.93 13.95 -3.41
N LYS A 262 10.76 14.24 -3.98
CA LYS A 262 10.17 15.59 -4.02
C LYS A 262 9.72 16.04 -2.63
N TYR A 263 9.24 15.14 -1.78
CA TYR A 263 8.91 15.42 -0.38
C TYR A 263 10.15 15.68 0.47
N HIS A 264 11.21 14.90 0.32
CA HIS A 264 12.47 15.10 1.05
C HIS A 264 13.23 16.38 0.62
N THR A 265 13.12 16.79 -0.65
CA THR A 265 13.75 18.03 -1.13
C THR A 265 13.00 19.27 -0.64
N ASN A 266 11.69 19.20 -0.46
CA ASN A 266 10.90 20.33 0.05
C ASN A 266 11.07 20.52 1.56
N GLN A 267 11.33 19.48 2.32
CA GLN A 267 11.62 19.58 3.76
C GLN A 267 13.01 20.21 4.03
N ASN A 268 14.00 19.98 3.16
CA ASN A 268 15.34 20.58 3.31
C ASN A 268 15.39 22.05 2.84
N SER A 269 14.44 22.52 2.05
CA SER A 269 14.39 23.93 1.59
C SER A 269 13.62 24.86 2.53
N SER A 270 12.91 24.33 3.52
CA SER A 270 12.20 25.13 4.53
C SER A 270 12.99 25.35 5.84
N ASN A 271 14.20 24.80 5.95
CA ASN A 271 15.07 24.90 7.13
C ASN A 271 16.37 25.71 6.87
N ASN A 272 16.40 26.58 5.82
CA ASN A 272 17.47 27.57 5.62
C ASN A 272 16.90 28.98 5.70
#